data_ff9a4976548a0682244cac3d04ecb219
#
_entry.id   ff9a4976548a0682244cac3d04ecb219
#
_cell.length_a   1.000
_cell.length_b   1.000
_cell.length_c   1.000
_cell.angle_alpha   90.00
_cell.angle_beta   90.00
_cell.angle_gamma   90.00
#
_symmetry.space_group_name_H-M   'P 1'
#
loop_
_entity.id
_entity.type
_entity.pdbx_description
1 polymer ?
#
loop_
_entity_poly.entity_id
_entity_poly.type
_entity_poly.pdbx_seq_one_letter_code
_entity_poly.pdbx_strand_id
1 'polypeptide(L)'
;NIGTAGYGLCLSAKDLAKIGELCLNQGIHQGQQVISSQWLTEMVNPLETNIEKFQNMSYGYLWWILDAEKSTYAAIGNSGNVLYIDPESETVIAITAYFKPTVFDRIDFIETELKPFLLH
;
A
#
# COMPACT_ATOMS: atom_id res chain seq x y z
N ASN A 1 22.13 12.33 10.75
CA ASN A 1 20.87 11.64 11.01
C ASN A 1 20.68 10.58 9.93
N ILE A 2 20.70 9.31 10.33
CA ILE A 2 20.38 8.20 9.45
C ILE A 2 18.85 8.04 9.53
N GLY A 3 18.15 8.24 8.40
CA GLY A 3 16.72 8.00 8.32
C GLY A 3 16.39 6.51 8.50
N THR A 4 15.32 6.21 9.20
CA THR A 4 14.80 4.84 9.33
C THR A 4 13.85 4.56 8.16
N ALA A 5 14.09 3.49 7.41
CA ALA A 5 13.27 3.14 6.25
C ALA A 5 11.98 2.39 6.62
N GLY A 6 11.97 1.68 7.74
CA GLY A 6 10.85 0.80 8.12
C GLY A 6 9.76 1.44 8.97
N TYR A 7 9.97 2.66 9.52
CA TYR A 7 9.00 3.35 10.38
C TYR A 7 9.35 4.83 10.53
N GLY A 8 8.44 5.61 11.13
CA GLY A 8 8.69 7.01 11.49
C GLY A 8 8.43 8.01 10.36
N LEU A 9 7.81 7.59 9.27
CA LEU A 9 7.39 8.49 8.21
C LEU A 9 6.20 9.33 8.69
N CYS A 10 6.35 10.65 8.70
CA CYS A 10 5.33 11.59 9.17
C CYS A 10 4.78 12.35 7.96
N LEU A 11 3.63 11.91 7.46
CA LEU A 11 2.96 12.47 6.29
C LEU A 11 1.47 12.70 6.56
N SER A 12 0.88 13.66 5.85
CA SER A 12 -0.58 13.76 5.76
C SER A 12 -1.13 12.62 4.89
N ALA A 13 -2.42 12.28 5.05
CA ALA A 13 -3.09 11.31 4.17
C ALA A 13 -2.97 11.72 2.69
N LYS A 14 -3.06 13.03 2.40
CA LYS A 14 -2.90 13.57 1.05
C LYS A 14 -1.49 13.33 0.48
N ASP A 15 -0.44 13.49 1.28
CA ASP A 15 0.93 13.25 0.81
C ASP A 15 1.22 11.77 0.69
N LEU A 16 0.64 10.95 1.56
CA LEU A 16 0.71 9.49 1.47
C LEU A 16 0.03 9.00 0.17
N ALA A 17 -1.12 9.57 -0.18
CA ALA A 17 -1.81 9.24 -1.43
C ALA A 17 -0.99 9.58 -2.68
N LYS A 18 -0.18 10.66 -2.67
CA LYS A 18 0.74 10.98 -3.77
C LYS A 18 1.82 9.90 -3.98
N ILE A 19 2.28 9.26 -2.90
CA ILE A 19 3.19 8.12 -3.00
C ILE A 19 2.49 6.95 -3.70
N GLY A 20 1.24 6.68 -3.34
CA GLY A 20 0.43 5.66 -4.00
C GLY A 20 0.19 5.96 -5.48
N GLU A 21 -0.12 7.21 -5.81
CA GLU A 21 -0.27 7.68 -7.19
C GLU A 21 1.03 7.50 -7.99
N LEU A 22 2.18 7.81 -7.39
CA LEU A 22 3.48 7.58 -8.01
C LEU A 22 3.72 6.09 -8.30
N CYS A 23 3.36 5.21 -7.37
CA CYS A 23 3.44 3.76 -7.58
C CYS A 23 2.50 3.30 -8.70
N LEU A 24 1.26 3.77 -8.69
CA LEU A 24 0.27 3.46 -9.72
C LEU A 24 0.73 3.90 -11.12
N ASN A 25 1.36 5.07 -11.20
CA ASN A 25 1.94 5.64 -12.43
C ASN A 25 3.34 5.07 -12.78
N GLN A 26 3.67 3.88 -12.33
CA GLN A 26 4.94 3.21 -12.64
C GLN A 26 6.18 4.04 -12.29
N GLY A 27 6.08 4.85 -11.24
CA GLY A 27 7.17 5.70 -10.75
C GLY A 27 7.38 6.99 -11.53
N ILE A 28 6.44 7.37 -12.39
CA ILE A 28 6.49 8.61 -13.18
C ILE A 28 5.70 9.72 -12.47
N HIS A 29 6.32 10.87 -12.30
CA HIS A 29 5.68 12.10 -11.83
C HIS A 29 6.00 13.25 -12.77
N GLN A 30 4.99 13.95 -13.26
CA GLN A 30 5.12 15.09 -14.20
C GLN A 30 6.02 14.75 -15.42
N GLY A 31 5.90 13.55 -15.98
CA GLY A 31 6.68 13.10 -17.12
C GLY A 31 8.14 12.69 -16.81
N GLN A 32 8.54 12.70 -15.56
CA GLN A 32 9.87 12.27 -15.12
C GLN A 32 9.81 10.95 -14.35
N GLN A 33 10.73 10.04 -14.64
CA GLN A 33 10.91 8.82 -13.88
C GLN A 33 11.60 9.12 -12.56
N VAL A 34 10.84 9.08 -11.45
CA VAL A 34 11.31 9.34 -10.08
C VAL A 34 11.79 8.05 -9.41
N ILE A 35 11.03 6.97 -9.60
CA ILE A 35 11.38 5.62 -9.12
C ILE A 35 11.34 4.71 -10.35
N SER A 36 12.34 3.83 -10.51
CA SER A 36 12.33 2.91 -11.65
C SER A 36 11.14 1.95 -11.58
N SER A 37 10.49 1.69 -12.71
CA SER A 37 9.39 0.71 -12.80
C SER A 37 9.86 -0.71 -12.41
N GLN A 38 11.10 -1.04 -12.73
CA GLN A 38 11.72 -2.31 -12.31
C GLN A 38 11.77 -2.41 -10.77
N TRP A 39 12.13 -1.35 -10.06
CA TRP A 39 12.15 -1.36 -8.60
C TRP A 39 10.73 -1.49 -8.02
N LEU A 40 9.74 -0.81 -8.60
CA LEU A 40 8.35 -0.96 -8.18
C LEU A 40 7.84 -2.40 -8.33
N THR A 41 8.20 -3.06 -9.42
CA THR A 41 7.90 -4.49 -9.61
C THR A 41 8.61 -5.37 -8.58
N GLU A 42 9.88 -5.10 -8.33
CA GLU A 42 10.69 -5.85 -7.36
C GLU A 42 10.15 -5.72 -5.93
N MET A 43 9.74 -4.51 -5.52
CA MET A 43 9.31 -4.26 -4.14
C MET A 43 8.02 -5.00 -3.75
N VAL A 44 7.17 -5.32 -4.71
CA VAL A 44 5.93 -6.09 -4.49
C VAL A 44 6.07 -7.56 -4.92
N ASN A 45 7.27 -7.99 -5.29
CA ASN A 45 7.56 -9.40 -5.51
C ASN A 45 7.64 -10.12 -4.16
N PRO A 46 6.82 -11.16 -3.91
CA PRO A 46 6.77 -11.79 -2.60
C PRO A 46 8.10 -12.41 -2.18
N LEU A 47 8.62 -11.99 -1.04
CA LEU A 47 9.75 -12.63 -0.35
C LEU A 47 9.26 -13.73 0.59
N GLU A 48 8.06 -13.54 1.15
CA GLU A 48 7.39 -14.49 2.03
C GLU A 48 5.92 -14.59 1.61
N THR A 49 5.39 -15.80 1.49
CA THR A 49 4.04 -16.07 0.97
C THR A 49 3.16 -16.75 2.01
N ASN A 50 1.85 -16.48 1.93
CA ASN A 50 0.82 -17.13 2.73
C ASN A 50 1.10 -17.11 4.25
N ILE A 51 1.37 -15.92 4.77
CA ILE A 51 1.68 -15.75 6.19
C ILE A 51 0.38 -15.90 7.00
N GLU A 52 0.15 -17.06 7.61
CA GLU A 52 -1.08 -17.40 8.36
C GLU A 52 -1.46 -16.35 9.41
N LYS A 53 -0.47 -15.87 10.17
CA LYS A 53 -0.65 -14.86 11.20
C LYS A 53 -1.25 -13.56 10.65
N PHE A 54 -1.11 -13.31 9.37
CA PHE A 54 -1.55 -12.11 8.67
C PHE A 54 -2.52 -12.44 7.52
N GLN A 55 -3.55 -13.24 7.81
CA GLN A 55 -4.64 -13.57 6.88
C GLN A 55 -4.15 -14.15 5.54
N ASN A 56 -3.07 -14.92 5.57
CA ASN A 56 -2.43 -15.53 4.41
C ASN A 56 -1.93 -14.53 3.34
N MET A 57 -1.76 -13.27 3.72
CA MET A 57 -1.12 -12.29 2.82
C MET A 57 0.35 -12.65 2.58
N SER A 58 0.87 -12.18 1.46
CA SER A 58 2.30 -12.26 1.14
C SER A 58 3.00 -10.94 1.47
N TYR A 59 4.33 -10.97 1.60
CA TYR A 59 5.11 -9.80 1.96
C TYR A 59 6.33 -9.63 1.06
N GLY A 60 6.51 -8.42 0.54
CA GLY A 60 7.66 -8.00 -0.25
C GLY A 60 8.57 -7.05 0.53
N TYR A 61 9.18 -6.08 -0.13
CA TYR A 61 10.00 -5.05 0.52
C TYR A 61 9.14 -3.98 1.19
N LEU A 62 8.72 -4.22 2.44
CA LEU A 62 7.85 -3.35 3.26
C LEU A 62 6.40 -3.20 2.75
N TRP A 63 6.01 -4.01 1.77
CA TRP A 63 4.67 -4.04 1.22
C TRP A 63 3.99 -5.38 1.46
N TRP A 64 2.74 -5.33 1.85
CA TRP A 64 1.85 -6.47 1.92
C TRP A 64 1.19 -6.69 0.57
N ILE A 65 1.30 -7.88 0.03
CA ILE A 65 0.62 -8.29 -1.20
C ILE A 65 -0.71 -8.92 -0.79
N LEU A 66 -1.80 -8.23 -1.07
CA LEU A 66 -3.15 -8.60 -0.66
C LEU A 66 -3.77 -9.60 -1.64
N ASP A 67 -3.56 -9.37 -2.93
CA ASP A 67 -4.01 -10.21 -4.01
C ASP A 67 -2.95 -10.20 -5.12
N ALA A 68 -2.27 -11.33 -5.30
CA ALA A 68 -1.20 -11.45 -6.29
C ALA A 68 -1.73 -11.49 -7.74
N GLU A 69 -2.95 -12.02 -7.95
CA GLU A 69 -3.55 -12.11 -9.28
C GLU A 69 -3.96 -10.72 -9.79
N LYS A 70 -4.48 -9.88 -8.91
CA LYS A 70 -4.89 -8.50 -9.20
C LYS A 70 -3.75 -7.49 -9.01
N SER A 71 -2.61 -7.94 -8.54
CA SER A 71 -1.47 -7.07 -8.19
C SER A 71 -1.84 -6.00 -7.15
N THR A 72 -2.77 -6.30 -6.25
CA THR A 72 -3.21 -5.41 -5.17
C THR A 72 -2.27 -5.51 -3.98
N TYR A 73 -1.79 -4.39 -3.49
CA TYR A 73 -0.84 -4.34 -2.39
C TYR A 73 -1.05 -3.12 -1.48
N ALA A 74 -0.51 -3.19 -0.26
CA ALA A 74 -0.62 -2.10 0.70
C ALA A 74 0.62 -1.96 1.59
N ALA A 75 0.95 -0.72 1.96
CA ALA A 75 1.77 -0.45 3.11
C ALA A 75 0.85 -0.34 4.34
N ILE A 76 1.13 -1.12 5.38
CA ILE A 76 0.29 -1.22 6.57
C ILE A 76 1.13 -0.94 7.81
N GLY A 77 0.74 0.05 8.58
CA GLY A 77 1.38 0.43 9.83
C GLY A 77 0.59 -0.02 11.08
N ASN A 78 1.29 -0.38 12.14
CA ASN A 78 0.70 -0.87 13.40
C ASN A 78 -0.32 0.07 14.04
N SER A 79 -0.27 1.37 13.75
CA SER A 79 -1.22 2.36 14.27
C SER A 79 -2.50 2.48 13.43
N GLY A 80 -2.65 1.69 12.39
CA GLY A 80 -3.80 1.71 11.49
C GLY A 80 -3.65 2.67 10.31
N ASN A 81 -2.44 3.12 10.01
CA ASN A 81 -2.14 3.82 8.78
C ASN A 81 -2.08 2.81 7.64
N VAL A 82 -2.73 3.11 6.53
CA VAL A 82 -2.75 2.25 5.34
C VAL A 82 -2.56 3.10 4.09
N LEU A 83 -1.69 2.63 3.20
CA LEU A 83 -1.64 3.07 1.82
C LEU A 83 -1.98 1.86 0.95
N TYR A 84 -3.18 1.81 0.43
CA TYR A 84 -3.73 0.75 -0.40
C TYR A 84 -3.60 1.14 -1.87
N ILE A 85 -3.14 0.22 -2.70
CA ILE A 85 -2.94 0.42 -4.14
C ILE A 85 -3.53 -0.77 -4.89
N ASP A 86 -4.46 -0.48 -5.78
CA ASP A 86 -5.08 -1.45 -6.67
C ASP A 86 -4.87 -1.00 -8.14
N PRO A 87 -3.89 -1.58 -8.84
CA PRO A 87 -3.63 -1.23 -10.23
C PRO A 87 -4.75 -1.60 -11.19
N GLU A 88 -5.52 -2.66 -10.91
CA GLU A 88 -6.61 -3.10 -11.79
C GLU A 88 -7.74 -2.07 -11.85
N SER A 89 -8.12 -1.50 -10.71
CA SER A 89 -9.15 -0.46 -10.63
C SER A 89 -8.60 0.97 -10.67
N GLU A 90 -7.29 1.13 -10.89
CA GLU A 90 -6.59 2.43 -10.85
C GLU A 90 -6.86 3.23 -9.56
N THR A 91 -6.97 2.53 -8.43
CA THR A 91 -7.40 3.10 -7.16
C THR A 91 -6.26 3.19 -6.15
N VAL A 92 -6.15 4.35 -5.51
CA VAL A 92 -5.28 4.60 -4.35
C VAL A 92 -6.12 5.07 -3.17
N ILE A 93 -5.96 4.42 -2.02
CA ILE A 93 -6.63 4.81 -0.78
C ILE A 93 -5.57 5.01 0.31
N ALA A 94 -5.52 6.20 0.89
CA ALA A 94 -4.65 6.52 2.01
C ALA A 94 -5.48 6.79 3.27
N ILE A 95 -5.22 6.01 4.32
CA ILE A 95 -5.85 6.17 5.63
C ILE A 95 -4.76 6.52 6.64
N THR A 96 -4.96 7.62 7.36
CA THR A 96 -4.16 7.94 8.54
C THR A 96 -5.02 7.76 9.78
N ALA A 97 -4.49 7.10 10.79
CA ALA A 97 -5.24 6.79 12.00
C ALA A 97 -4.41 7.08 13.24
N TYR A 98 -5.10 7.46 14.31
CA TYR A 98 -4.53 7.54 15.64
C TYR A 98 -4.69 6.17 16.30
N PHE A 99 -3.61 5.56 16.66
CA PHE A 99 -3.39 4.22 17.20
C PHE A 99 -4.65 3.33 17.37
N LYS A 100 -4.72 2.25 16.59
CA LYS A 100 -5.63 1.12 16.84
C LYS A 100 -4.83 -0.19 16.77
N PRO A 101 -5.06 -1.13 17.70
CA PRO A 101 -4.30 -2.38 17.79
C PRO A 101 -4.56 -3.35 16.64
N THR A 102 -5.72 -3.27 15.97
CA THR A 102 -6.09 -4.12 14.84
C THR A 102 -6.05 -3.33 13.55
N VAL A 103 -5.19 -3.74 12.62
CA VAL A 103 -4.95 -2.99 11.38
C VAL A 103 -5.71 -3.60 10.20
N PHE A 104 -5.99 -4.89 10.25
CA PHE A 104 -6.60 -5.64 9.14
C PHE A 104 -8.06 -5.28 8.91
N ASP A 105 -8.78 -4.83 9.93
CA ASP A 105 -10.15 -4.27 9.81
C ASP A 105 -10.24 -3.18 8.72
N ARG A 106 -9.12 -2.52 8.40
CA ARG A 106 -9.11 -1.45 7.40
C ARG A 106 -9.01 -1.97 5.98
N ILE A 107 -8.34 -3.09 5.78
CA ILE A 107 -8.34 -3.76 4.49
C ILE A 107 -9.75 -4.27 4.19
N ASP A 108 -10.38 -4.92 5.15
CA ASP A 108 -11.78 -5.37 5.01
C ASP A 108 -12.71 -4.18 4.73
N PHE A 109 -12.57 -3.08 5.47
CA PHE A 109 -13.36 -1.86 5.23
C PHE A 109 -13.12 -1.25 3.84
N ILE A 110 -11.88 -1.23 3.36
CA ILE A 110 -11.55 -0.76 2.01
C ILE A 110 -12.24 -1.63 0.96
N GLU A 111 -12.12 -2.95 1.08
CA GLU A 111 -12.64 -3.89 0.08
C GLU A 111 -14.16 -3.99 0.09
N THR A 112 -14.80 -3.95 1.28
CA THR A 112 -16.25 -4.16 1.41
C THR A 112 -17.08 -2.90 1.31
N GLU A 113 -16.54 -1.75 1.72
CA GLU A 113 -17.30 -0.50 1.82
C GLU A 113 -16.78 0.59 0.88
N LEU A 114 -15.48 0.93 0.96
CA LEU A 114 -14.96 2.08 0.21
C LEU A 114 -14.84 1.80 -1.28
N LYS A 115 -14.24 0.69 -1.66
CA LYS A 115 -13.99 0.37 -3.07
C LYS A 115 -15.28 0.20 -3.87
N PRO A 116 -16.32 -0.53 -3.40
CA PRO A 116 -17.60 -0.59 -4.08
C PRO A 116 -18.27 0.77 -4.23
N PHE A 117 -18.13 1.66 -3.24
CA PHE A 117 -18.68 3.02 -3.30
C PHE A 117 -17.96 3.91 -4.33
N LEU A 118 -16.63 3.77 -4.45
CA LEU A 118 -15.83 4.59 -5.38
C LEU A 118 -15.95 4.13 -6.84
N LEU A 119 -16.24 2.85 -7.08
CA LEU A 119 -16.32 2.26 -8.43
C LEU A 119 -17.74 2.27 -9.02
N HIS A 120 -18.68 2.82 -8.31
CA HIS A 120 -20.06 3.07 -8.75
C HIS A 120 -20.32 4.55 -9.00
#